data_ec2af111cf15ad28a3f2c6c019174d7b
#
_entry.id   ec2af111cf15ad28a3f2c6c019174d7b
#
_cell.length_a   1.000
_cell.length_b   1.000
_cell.length_c   1.000
_cell.angle_alpha   90.00
_cell.angle_beta   90.00
_cell.angle_gamma   90.00
#
_symmetry.space_group_name_H-M   'P 1'
#
loop_
_entity.id
_entity.type
_entity.pdbx_description
1 polymer ?
#
loop_
_entity_poly.entity_id
_entity_poly.type
_entity_poly.pdbx_seq_one_letter_code
_entity_poly.pdbx_strand_id
1 'polypeptide(L)'
;MSGGKTALGLDTNVGALLCYLPICAISLIYSIIVLVTDKDNRTMRFHAFQSLLLTGVYVVIVVALQIFTVIIAGVTGSSMLAMLFYLLVIAAVVAFLGAMIFGMVKGYQGQQFKFPVVGDMAEKWANG
;
A
#
# COMPACT_ATOMS: atom_id res chain seq x y z
N MET A 1 -17.94 -5.73 11.06
CA MET A 1 -16.83 -5.02 10.44
C MET A 1 -17.25 -4.28 9.18
N SER A 2 -17.99 -4.93 8.33
CA SER A 2 -18.31 -4.41 7.01
C SER A 2 -19.57 -3.57 6.97
N GLY A 3 -20.27 -3.37 8.07
CA GLY A 3 -21.60 -2.81 8.07
C GLY A 3 -21.71 -1.29 8.16
N GLY A 4 -20.62 -0.59 8.31
CA GLY A 4 -20.67 0.85 8.44
C GLY A 4 -20.65 1.59 7.12
N LYS A 5 -20.86 2.88 7.18
CA LYS A 5 -20.68 3.78 6.04
C LYS A 5 -19.52 4.72 6.32
N THR A 6 -18.83 5.13 5.26
CA THR A 6 -17.77 6.12 5.37
C THR A 6 -18.37 7.53 5.45
N ALA A 7 -17.54 8.51 5.80
CA ALA A 7 -17.97 9.91 5.85
C ALA A 7 -18.47 10.41 4.50
N LEU A 8 -18.02 9.80 3.40
CA LEU A 8 -18.47 10.15 2.05
C LEU A 8 -19.75 9.43 1.63
N GLY A 9 -20.36 8.64 2.52
CA GLY A 9 -21.59 7.93 2.23
C GLY A 9 -21.41 6.59 1.52
N LEU A 10 -20.18 6.12 1.37
CA LEU A 10 -19.90 4.82 0.76
C LEU A 10 -19.97 3.71 1.80
N ASP A 11 -20.34 2.51 1.37
CA ASP A 11 -20.18 1.34 2.24
C ASP A 11 -18.71 1.14 2.59
N THR A 12 -18.44 0.68 3.81
CA THR A 12 -17.07 0.45 4.26
C THR A 12 -16.33 -0.52 3.33
N ASN A 13 -17.04 -1.52 2.80
CA ASN A 13 -16.43 -2.47 1.85
C ASN A 13 -15.92 -1.77 0.59
N VAL A 14 -16.71 -0.86 0.04
CA VAL A 14 -16.33 -0.10 -1.16
C VAL A 14 -15.18 0.86 -0.83
N GLY A 15 -15.26 1.52 0.32
CA GLY A 15 -14.19 2.41 0.76
C GLY A 15 -12.88 1.68 0.96
N ALA A 16 -12.91 0.50 1.58
CA ALA A 16 -11.71 -0.32 1.75
C ALA A 16 -11.11 -0.72 0.41
N LEU A 17 -11.94 -1.09 -0.56
CA LEU A 17 -11.49 -1.40 -1.90
C LEU A 17 -10.77 -0.21 -2.53
N LEU A 18 -11.31 0.98 -2.39
CA LEU A 18 -10.68 2.19 -2.94
C LEU A 18 -9.34 2.51 -2.30
N CYS A 19 -9.17 2.21 -1.00
CA CYS A 19 -7.89 2.40 -0.33
C CYS A 19 -6.78 1.55 -0.95
N TYR A 20 -7.12 0.40 -1.48
CA TYR A 20 -6.15 -0.55 -2.03
C TYR A 20 -6.12 -0.58 -3.55
N LEU A 21 -6.84 0.32 -4.24
CA LEU A 21 -6.78 0.36 -5.69
C LEU A 21 -5.32 0.48 -6.15
N PRO A 22 -4.86 -0.39 -7.06
CA PRO A 22 -3.46 -0.37 -7.48
C PRO A 22 -3.12 0.78 -8.43
N ILE A 23 -3.86 1.86 -8.36
CA ILE A 23 -3.54 3.13 -9.01
C ILE A 23 -3.07 4.05 -7.90
N CYS A 24 -1.75 4.20 -7.76
CA CYS A 24 -1.13 4.85 -6.60
C CYS A 24 -1.72 6.22 -6.27
N ALA A 25 -1.95 7.06 -7.27
CA ALA A 25 -2.46 8.41 -7.02
C ALA A 25 -3.86 8.37 -6.39
N ILE A 26 -4.74 7.53 -6.92
CA ILE A 26 -6.12 7.43 -6.42
C ILE A 26 -6.14 6.86 -5.01
N SER A 27 -5.39 5.77 -4.78
CA SER A 27 -5.38 5.14 -3.45
C SER A 27 -4.77 6.04 -2.40
N LEU A 28 -3.70 6.77 -2.72
CA LEU A 28 -3.08 7.71 -1.80
C LEU A 28 -4.02 8.84 -1.45
N ILE A 29 -4.63 9.47 -2.43
CA ILE A 29 -5.54 10.59 -2.21
C ILE A 29 -6.74 10.12 -1.39
N TYR A 30 -7.34 9.00 -1.77
CA TYR A 30 -8.49 8.47 -1.05
C TYR A 30 -8.14 8.11 0.39
N SER A 31 -7.00 7.48 0.61
CA SER A 31 -6.55 7.11 1.95
C SER A 31 -6.34 8.33 2.84
N ILE A 32 -5.77 9.41 2.29
CA ILE A 32 -5.61 10.66 3.02
C ILE A 32 -6.98 11.26 3.37
N ILE A 33 -7.91 11.25 2.42
CA ILE A 33 -9.26 11.75 2.66
C ILE A 33 -9.92 10.96 3.79
N VAL A 34 -9.78 9.64 3.79
CA VAL A 34 -10.33 8.78 4.84
C VAL A 34 -9.75 9.17 6.21
N LEU A 35 -8.44 9.36 6.29
CA LEU A 35 -7.80 9.70 7.56
C LEU A 35 -8.27 11.04 8.11
N VAL A 36 -8.65 11.97 7.24
CA VAL A 36 -9.14 13.28 7.65
C VAL A 36 -10.63 13.25 7.98
N THR A 37 -11.42 12.50 7.24
CA THR A 37 -12.89 12.53 7.34
C THR A 37 -13.50 11.40 8.17
N ASP A 38 -12.92 10.19 8.12
CA ASP A 38 -13.47 9.02 8.80
C ASP A 38 -12.78 8.77 10.15
N LYS A 39 -12.81 9.77 11.03
CA LYS A 39 -12.11 9.69 12.31
C LYS A 39 -12.67 8.63 13.26
N ASP A 40 -13.96 8.34 13.14
CA ASP A 40 -14.64 7.38 14.03
C ASP A 40 -14.75 5.98 13.43
N ASN A 41 -14.46 5.81 12.16
CA ASN A 41 -14.54 4.51 11.50
C ASN A 41 -13.17 3.83 11.52
N ARG A 42 -12.92 3.03 12.56
CA ARG A 42 -11.62 2.36 12.75
C ARG A 42 -11.26 1.42 11.61
N THR A 43 -12.24 0.72 11.06
CA THR A 43 -11.99 -0.20 9.93
C THR A 43 -11.46 0.56 8.72
N MET A 44 -12.08 1.67 8.37
CA MET A 44 -11.60 2.50 7.27
C MET A 44 -10.23 3.08 7.56
N ARG A 45 -10.01 3.57 8.77
CA ARG A 45 -8.71 4.10 9.16
C ARG A 45 -7.63 3.04 9.09
N PHE A 46 -7.93 1.80 9.52
CA PHE A 46 -7.00 0.69 9.42
C PHE A 46 -6.59 0.44 7.97
N HIS A 47 -7.56 0.35 7.06
CA HIS A 47 -7.27 0.12 5.65
C HIS A 47 -6.50 1.27 5.03
N ALA A 48 -6.83 2.51 5.38
CA ALA A 48 -6.12 3.69 4.89
C ALA A 48 -4.67 3.69 5.36
N PHE A 49 -4.41 3.45 6.65
CA PHE A 49 -3.06 3.39 7.18
C PHE A 49 -2.27 2.24 6.55
N GLN A 50 -2.89 1.07 6.41
CA GLN A 50 -2.20 -0.08 5.83
C GLN A 50 -1.83 0.17 4.37
N SER A 51 -2.73 0.77 3.60
CA SER A 51 -2.45 1.14 2.22
C SER A 51 -1.31 2.15 2.11
N LEU A 52 -1.34 3.19 2.95
CA LEU A 52 -0.28 4.21 2.96
C LEU A 52 1.06 3.61 3.38
N LEU A 53 1.08 2.75 4.38
CA LEU A 53 2.31 2.10 4.83
C LEU A 53 2.87 1.16 3.76
N LEU A 54 2.01 0.38 3.10
CA LEU A 54 2.44 -0.47 1.98
C LEU A 54 3.06 0.36 0.86
N THR A 55 2.41 1.46 0.49
CA THR A 55 2.92 2.35 -0.54
C THR A 55 4.25 2.97 -0.13
N GLY A 56 4.36 3.40 1.14
CA GLY A 56 5.61 3.94 1.67
C GLY A 56 6.75 2.95 1.62
N VAL A 57 6.52 1.72 2.07
CA VAL A 57 7.51 0.64 2.02
C VAL A 57 7.91 0.36 0.57
N TYR A 58 6.94 0.26 -0.32
CA TYR A 58 7.20 0.03 -1.73
C TYR A 58 8.09 1.13 -2.33
N VAL A 59 7.75 2.40 -2.08
CA VAL A 59 8.52 3.53 -2.60
C VAL A 59 9.95 3.50 -2.07
N VAL A 60 10.14 3.25 -0.78
CA VAL A 60 11.48 3.17 -0.18
C VAL A 60 12.29 2.06 -0.83
N ILE A 61 11.70 0.87 -1.01
CA ILE A 61 12.40 -0.27 -1.61
C ILE A 61 12.79 0.04 -3.05
N VAL A 62 11.85 0.57 -3.85
CA VAL A 62 12.10 0.86 -5.26
C VAL A 62 13.17 1.94 -5.41
N VAL A 63 13.10 3.01 -4.63
CA VAL A 63 14.08 4.09 -4.68
C VAL A 63 15.47 3.57 -4.29
N ALA A 64 15.56 2.76 -3.23
CA ALA A 64 16.84 2.18 -2.80
C ALA A 64 17.42 1.28 -3.90
N LEU A 65 16.59 0.43 -4.52
CA LEU A 65 17.05 -0.44 -5.60
C LEU A 65 17.50 0.36 -6.82
N GLN A 66 16.81 1.45 -7.15
CA GLN A 66 17.22 2.30 -8.26
C GLN A 66 18.56 2.98 -7.99
N ILE A 67 18.77 3.49 -6.78
CA ILE A 67 20.04 4.09 -6.40
C ILE A 67 21.17 3.07 -6.51
N PHE A 68 20.98 1.87 -5.97
CA PHE A 68 21.96 0.80 -6.07
C PHE A 68 22.25 0.42 -7.52
N THR A 69 21.22 0.35 -8.36
CA THR A 69 21.40 0.04 -9.78
C THR A 69 22.29 1.06 -10.47
N VAL A 70 22.05 2.34 -10.23
CA VAL A 70 22.83 3.42 -10.84
C VAL A 70 24.28 3.37 -10.34
N ILE A 71 24.49 3.18 -9.04
CA ILE A 71 25.83 3.12 -8.46
C ILE A 71 26.61 1.93 -9.02
N ILE A 72 26.00 0.74 -9.03
CA ILE A 72 26.68 -0.48 -9.50
C ILE A 72 26.98 -0.40 -10.99
N ALA A 73 26.06 0.10 -11.79
CA ALA A 73 26.28 0.27 -13.22
C ALA A 73 27.43 1.27 -13.47
N GLY A 74 27.49 2.35 -12.70
CA GLY A 74 28.54 3.35 -12.84
C GLY A 74 29.90 2.87 -12.38
N VAL A 75 29.97 2.10 -11.28
CA VAL A 75 31.23 1.63 -10.70
C VAL A 75 31.81 0.44 -11.48
N THR A 76 30.97 -0.53 -11.82
CA THR A 76 31.43 -1.77 -12.45
C THR A 76 31.41 -1.74 -13.97
N GLY A 77 30.59 -0.85 -14.54
CA GLY A 77 30.35 -0.85 -15.98
C GLY A 77 29.63 -2.11 -16.48
N SER A 78 29.10 -2.94 -15.58
CA SER A 78 28.47 -4.20 -15.94
C SER A 78 26.97 -4.02 -16.18
N SER A 79 26.55 -4.18 -17.42
CA SER A 79 25.13 -4.16 -17.75
C SER A 79 24.38 -5.38 -17.22
N MET A 80 25.07 -6.50 -17.00
CA MET A 80 24.47 -7.70 -16.43
C MET A 80 24.04 -7.46 -14.98
N LEU A 81 24.90 -6.85 -14.17
CA LEU A 81 24.55 -6.53 -12.77
C LEU A 81 23.42 -5.53 -12.70
N ALA A 82 23.45 -4.50 -13.56
CA ALA A 82 22.35 -3.54 -13.62
C ALA A 82 21.03 -4.23 -14.00
N MET A 83 21.07 -5.18 -14.92
CA MET A 83 19.86 -5.93 -15.30
C MET A 83 19.32 -6.77 -14.14
N LEU A 84 20.20 -7.40 -13.35
CA LEU A 84 19.77 -8.18 -12.18
C LEU A 84 19.04 -7.29 -11.16
N PHE A 85 19.59 -6.10 -10.87
CA PHE A 85 18.91 -5.16 -9.97
C PHE A 85 17.60 -4.67 -10.56
N TYR A 86 17.54 -4.46 -11.87
CA TYR A 86 16.30 -4.07 -12.53
C TYR A 86 15.23 -5.14 -12.40
N LEU A 87 15.62 -6.42 -12.50
CA LEU A 87 14.69 -7.53 -12.28
C LEU A 87 14.15 -7.53 -10.84
N LEU A 88 14.99 -7.14 -9.86
CA LEU A 88 14.50 -6.99 -8.49
C LEU A 88 13.46 -5.87 -8.37
N VAL A 89 13.64 -4.78 -9.10
CA VAL A 89 12.63 -3.71 -9.13
C VAL A 89 11.31 -4.22 -9.70
N ILE A 90 11.38 -4.99 -10.81
CA ILE A 90 10.17 -5.57 -11.39
C ILE A 90 9.49 -6.50 -10.41
N ALA A 91 10.25 -7.33 -9.68
CA ALA A 91 9.69 -8.22 -8.67
C ALA A 91 9.01 -7.41 -7.56
N ALA A 92 9.60 -6.31 -7.13
CA ALA A 92 9.00 -5.44 -6.11
C ALA A 92 7.69 -4.83 -6.61
N VAL A 93 7.64 -4.39 -7.87
CA VAL A 93 6.42 -3.83 -8.46
C VAL A 93 5.32 -4.89 -8.50
N VAL A 94 5.64 -6.10 -8.96
CA VAL A 94 4.66 -7.20 -9.03
C VAL A 94 4.17 -7.56 -7.63
N ALA A 95 5.07 -7.65 -6.66
CA ALA A 95 4.70 -7.95 -5.27
C ALA A 95 3.78 -6.87 -4.70
N PHE A 96 4.07 -5.59 -4.96
CA PHE A 96 3.24 -4.49 -4.50
C PHE A 96 1.84 -4.54 -5.12
N LEU A 97 1.77 -4.73 -6.44
CA LEU A 97 0.48 -4.84 -7.13
C LEU A 97 -0.33 -6.02 -6.59
N GLY A 98 0.32 -7.16 -6.39
CA GLY A 98 -0.34 -8.33 -5.82
C GLY A 98 -0.86 -8.07 -4.41
N ALA A 99 -0.06 -7.40 -3.57
CA ALA A 99 -0.47 -7.05 -2.22
C ALA A 99 -1.66 -6.09 -2.23
N MET A 100 -1.63 -5.08 -3.10
CA MET A 100 -2.73 -4.12 -3.19
C MET A 100 -4.02 -4.77 -3.69
N ILE A 101 -3.93 -5.63 -4.70
CA ILE A 101 -5.09 -6.38 -5.19
C ILE A 101 -5.65 -7.28 -4.10
N PHE A 102 -4.77 -7.98 -3.38
CA PHE A 102 -5.19 -8.84 -2.28
C PHE A 102 -5.90 -8.03 -1.19
N GLY A 103 -5.33 -6.88 -0.81
CA GLY A 103 -5.94 -5.98 0.16
C GLY A 103 -7.30 -5.45 -0.33
N MET A 104 -7.40 -5.14 -1.62
CA MET A 104 -8.63 -4.67 -2.23
C MET A 104 -9.73 -5.73 -2.12
N VAL A 105 -9.43 -6.98 -2.44
CA VAL A 105 -10.38 -8.09 -2.36
C VAL A 105 -10.79 -8.33 -0.92
N LYS A 106 -9.82 -8.40 0.00
CA LYS A 106 -10.11 -8.65 1.42
C LYS A 106 -10.91 -7.51 2.04
N GLY A 107 -10.57 -6.27 1.70
CA GLY A 107 -11.33 -5.12 2.18
C GLY A 107 -12.77 -5.11 1.68
N TYR A 108 -12.97 -5.44 0.42
CA TYR A 108 -14.32 -5.53 -0.15
C TYR A 108 -15.14 -6.65 0.50
N GLN A 109 -14.48 -7.76 0.88
CA GLN A 109 -15.15 -8.87 1.60
C GLN A 109 -15.46 -8.52 3.06
N GLY A 110 -15.08 -7.35 3.52
CA GLY A 110 -15.29 -6.94 4.90
C GLY A 110 -14.30 -7.54 5.89
N GLN A 111 -13.21 -8.11 5.41
CA GLN A 111 -12.19 -8.71 6.26
C GLN A 111 -11.09 -7.72 6.56
N GLN A 112 -10.63 -7.73 7.81
CA GLN A 112 -9.54 -6.88 8.26
C GLN A 112 -8.24 -7.68 8.21
N PHE A 113 -7.74 -7.93 6.99
CA PHE A 113 -6.51 -8.66 6.80
C PHE A 113 -5.30 -7.77 7.12
N LYS A 114 -4.38 -8.30 7.91
CA LYS A 114 -3.15 -7.59 8.29
C LYS A 114 -1.97 -8.14 7.52
N PHE A 115 -1.29 -7.27 6.78
CA PHE A 115 0.00 -7.64 6.20
C PHE A 115 1.06 -7.72 7.31
N PRO A 116 2.10 -8.55 7.17
CA PRO A 116 3.13 -8.67 8.20
C PRO A 116 3.76 -7.29 8.50
N VAL A 117 3.93 -7.00 9.79
CA VAL A 117 4.50 -5.74 10.30
C VAL A 117 3.63 -4.53 9.99
N VAL A 118 3.34 -4.27 8.72
CA VAL A 118 2.55 -3.12 8.26
C VAL A 118 1.15 -3.14 8.86
N GLY A 119 0.51 -4.32 8.89
CA GLY A 119 -0.84 -4.45 9.44
C GLY A 119 -0.92 -4.14 10.93
N ASP A 120 0.07 -4.57 11.70
CA ASP A 120 0.12 -4.28 13.13
C ASP A 120 0.28 -2.78 13.39
N MET A 121 1.14 -2.12 12.62
CA MET A 121 1.32 -0.67 12.73
C MET A 121 0.04 0.06 12.33
N ALA A 122 -0.62 -0.38 11.27
CA ALA A 122 -1.85 0.24 10.80
C ALA A 122 -2.97 0.12 11.84
N GLU A 123 -3.09 -1.06 12.46
CA GLU A 123 -4.08 -1.26 13.51
C GLU A 123 -3.81 -0.37 14.72
N LYS A 124 -2.56 -0.29 15.14
CA LYS A 124 -2.16 0.55 16.26
C LYS A 124 -2.49 2.02 16.00
N TRP A 125 -2.17 2.50 14.81
CA TRP A 125 -2.41 3.89 14.44
C TRP A 125 -3.89 4.20 14.25
N ALA A 126 -4.66 3.23 13.74
CA ALA A 126 -6.10 3.41 13.58
C ALA A 126 -6.82 3.51 14.93
N ASN A 127 -6.32 2.82 15.94
CA ASN A 127 -6.90 2.82 17.28
C ASN A 127 -6.34 3.96 18.16
N GLY A 128 -5.24 4.51 17.79
CA GLY A 128 -4.63 5.64 18.48
C GLY A 128 -5.11 6.95 17.94
#